data_ec18b7ab21cc3fe4523307b27a206620
#
_entry.id   ec18b7ab21cc3fe4523307b27a206620
#
_cell.length_a   1.000
_cell.length_b   1.000
_cell.length_c   1.000
_cell.angle_alpha   90.00
_cell.angle_beta   90.00
_cell.angle_gamma   90.00
#
_symmetry.space_group_name_H-M   'P 1'
#
loop_
_entity.id
_entity.type
_entity.pdbx_description
1 polymer ?
#
loop_
_entity_poly.entity_id
_entity_poly.type
_entity_poly.pdbx_seq_one_letter_code
_entity_poly.pdbx_strand_id
1 'polypeptide(L)'
;MGAKPGINLPIEHNNKIIGVVGITGEPNEVSPFGEVIKMTVEMMLQQEFLLKEIQLEKQTQENFIHDLISGRMGNDPDLFLTRGQIVGYDILIPRVALVMDIYQFEKTTKQSLQAFKGSKEGEIHLQRLKNDVLKTIQGIFVDTPQEIASYTGGDRFVVLKTINLKDSDEILRKKLFRMGKRIKDTISQQMKFKVTIGIGEYHEDIWGISKSFKEATQALDVGTKLEGAGDIYHVDNLGVGKLLAEIRGESQQEFMEKTIYSTKNNKEKKINETLLETLKAFFDNNLSISKTAQTIYVHRNTLLYRLRRVKEITGLDLKKFDDAVQLRMALKMRIYQGSNKFK
;
A
#
# COMPACT_ATOMS: atom_id res chain seq x y z
N MET A 1 56.38 32.13 -7.36
CA MET A 1 56.44 30.92 -6.50
C MET A 1 56.81 29.78 -7.38
N GLY A 2 57.98 29.13 -7.15
CA GLY A 2 58.42 27.98 -7.94
C GLY A 2 57.62 26.71 -7.62
N ALA A 3 57.41 25.86 -8.61
CA ALA A 3 56.77 24.54 -8.40
C ALA A 3 57.60 23.75 -7.42
N LYS A 4 56.96 23.10 -6.46
CA LYS A 4 57.63 22.15 -5.52
C LYS A 4 57.87 20.84 -6.26
N PRO A 5 58.97 20.12 -5.95
CA PRO A 5 59.19 18.79 -6.55
C PRO A 5 58.02 17.85 -6.14
N GLY A 6 57.68 16.93 -7.04
CA GLY A 6 56.61 15.99 -6.84
C GLY A 6 56.39 15.05 -8.03
N ILE A 7 55.46 14.14 -7.89
CA ILE A 7 55.02 13.22 -8.95
C ILE A 7 53.55 13.42 -9.24
N ASN A 8 53.15 13.21 -10.50
CA ASN A 8 51.76 13.22 -10.96
C ASN A 8 51.46 11.84 -11.56
N LEU A 9 50.46 11.16 -10.99
CA LEU A 9 50.06 9.85 -11.42
C LEU A 9 48.65 9.91 -12.02
N PRO A 10 48.45 9.43 -13.25
CA PRO A 10 47.15 9.39 -13.86
C PRO A 10 46.26 8.37 -13.14
N ILE A 11 45.00 8.75 -12.89
CA ILE A 11 43.93 7.89 -12.39
C ILE A 11 43.12 7.39 -13.58
N GLU A 12 43.01 6.08 -13.70
CA GLU A 12 42.35 5.42 -14.83
C GLU A 12 41.07 4.71 -14.41
N HIS A 13 40.07 4.78 -15.29
CA HIS A 13 38.85 4.01 -15.20
C HIS A 13 38.43 3.57 -16.61
N ASN A 14 38.19 2.26 -16.81
CA ASN A 14 37.82 1.69 -18.11
C ASN A 14 38.78 2.13 -19.26
N ASN A 15 40.07 2.08 -19.02
CA ASN A 15 41.12 2.51 -19.95
C ASN A 15 41.09 3.98 -20.37
N LYS A 16 40.47 4.83 -19.56
CA LYS A 16 40.42 6.29 -19.76
C LYS A 16 40.99 7.00 -18.54
N ILE A 17 41.84 7.97 -18.76
CA ILE A 17 42.34 8.84 -17.70
C ILE A 17 41.19 9.78 -17.31
N ILE A 18 40.76 9.67 -16.04
CA ILE A 18 39.65 10.47 -15.47
C ILE A 18 40.15 11.55 -14.49
N GLY A 19 41.39 11.49 -14.12
CA GLY A 19 42.01 12.44 -13.20
C GLY A 19 43.48 12.22 -13.02
N VAL A 20 44.08 13.02 -12.15
CA VAL A 20 45.50 12.94 -11.79
C VAL A 20 45.64 13.13 -10.28
N VAL A 21 46.45 12.29 -9.64
CA VAL A 21 46.86 12.48 -8.23
C VAL A 21 48.26 13.05 -8.23
N GLY A 22 48.41 14.25 -7.65
CA GLY A 22 49.69 14.91 -7.43
C GLY A 22 50.19 14.68 -6.00
N ILE A 23 51.47 14.26 -5.84
CA ILE A 23 52.10 14.09 -4.54
C ILE A 23 53.37 14.96 -4.52
N THR A 24 53.45 15.85 -3.53
CA THR A 24 54.57 16.75 -3.36
C THR A 24 55.63 16.09 -2.46
N GLY A 25 56.90 16.13 -2.90
CA GLY A 25 58.04 15.57 -2.19
C GLY A 25 59.15 15.21 -3.18
N GLU A 26 60.30 14.76 -2.68
CA GLU A 26 61.38 14.27 -3.56
C GLU A 26 60.89 13.04 -4.34
N PRO A 27 60.94 13.03 -5.70
CA PRO A 27 60.33 11.99 -6.52
C PRO A 27 60.72 10.55 -6.13
N ASN A 28 61.98 10.32 -5.78
CA ASN A 28 62.46 8.99 -5.40
C ASN A 28 61.91 8.52 -4.04
N GLU A 29 61.58 9.45 -3.15
CA GLU A 29 61.00 9.13 -1.83
C GLU A 29 59.50 8.91 -1.90
N VAL A 30 58.80 9.69 -2.74
CA VAL A 30 57.32 9.66 -2.77
C VAL A 30 56.78 8.67 -3.81
N SER A 31 57.59 8.20 -4.78
CA SER A 31 57.16 7.28 -5.84
C SER A 31 56.55 5.97 -5.30
N PRO A 32 57.14 5.26 -4.34
CA PRO A 32 56.54 4.03 -3.81
C PRO A 32 55.18 4.25 -3.12
N PHE A 33 55.04 5.38 -2.46
CA PHE A 33 53.76 5.74 -1.83
C PHE A 33 52.72 6.22 -2.86
N GLY A 34 53.23 6.82 -3.96
CA GLY A 34 52.39 7.30 -5.06
C GLY A 34 51.57 6.19 -5.70
N GLU A 35 52.17 5.04 -5.98
CA GLU A 35 51.47 3.89 -6.55
C GLU A 35 50.37 3.34 -5.59
N VAL A 36 50.68 3.28 -4.29
CA VAL A 36 49.68 2.84 -3.31
C VAL A 36 48.50 3.82 -3.22
N ILE A 37 48.78 5.13 -3.25
CA ILE A 37 47.75 6.17 -3.23
C ILE A 37 46.92 6.10 -4.51
N LYS A 38 47.56 5.97 -5.68
CA LYS A 38 46.88 5.79 -6.98
C LYS A 38 45.93 4.61 -6.93
N MET A 39 46.42 3.43 -6.52
CA MET A 39 45.60 2.20 -6.43
C MET A 39 44.42 2.41 -5.45
N THR A 40 44.63 3.08 -4.32
CA THR A 40 43.57 3.36 -3.34
C THR A 40 42.48 4.27 -3.93
N VAL A 41 42.87 5.33 -4.62
CA VAL A 41 41.94 6.27 -5.26
C VAL A 41 41.17 5.59 -6.39
N GLU A 42 41.84 4.79 -7.24
CA GLU A 42 41.18 4.02 -8.30
C GLU A 42 40.16 3.02 -7.74
N MET A 43 40.49 2.32 -6.64
CA MET A 43 39.56 1.41 -5.96
C MET A 43 38.35 2.17 -5.38
N MET A 44 38.56 3.32 -4.74
CA MET A 44 37.47 4.16 -4.23
C MET A 44 36.54 4.64 -5.33
N LEU A 45 37.11 5.08 -6.47
CA LEU A 45 36.33 5.51 -7.62
C LEU A 45 35.56 4.35 -8.25
N GLN A 46 36.20 3.19 -8.39
CA GLN A 46 35.53 1.99 -8.90
C GLN A 46 34.35 1.59 -8.00
N GLN A 47 34.53 1.65 -6.69
CA GLN A 47 33.44 1.40 -5.74
C GLN A 47 32.29 2.43 -5.88
N GLU A 48 32.61 3.71 -6.03
CA GLU A 48 31.60 4.77 -6.22
C GLU A 48 30.83 4.59 -7.53
N PHE A 49 31.50 4.25 -8.63
CA PHE A 49 30.85 3.96 -9.91
C PHE A 49 29.91 2.75 -9.81
N LEU A 50 30.37 1.66 -9.18
CA LEU A 50 29.55 0.47 -8.97
C LEU A 50 28.30 0.77 -8.13
N LEU A 51 28.44 1.56 -7.06
CA LEU A 51 27.29 1.97 -6.24
C LEU A 51 26.28 2.81 -7.04
N LYS A 52 26.77 3.71 -7.90
CA LYS A 52 25.90 4.51 -8.79
C LYS A 52 25.17 3.65 -9.81
N GLU A 53 25.86 2.67 -10.39
CA GLU A 53 25.27 1.74 -11.36
C GLU A 53 24.14 0.92 -10.71
N ILE A 54 24.39 0.33 -9.53
CA ILE A 54 23.40 -0.40 -8.74
C ILE A 54 22.19 0.50 -8.40
N GLN A 55 22.47 1.76 -8.03
CA GLN A 55 21.39 2.70 -7.71
C GLN A 55 20.53 3.05 -8.94
N LEU A 56 21.17 3.25 -10.10
CA LEU A 56 20.48 3.53 -11.35
C LEU A 56 19.64 2.33 -11.82
N GLU A 57 20.20 1.12 -11.73
CA GLU A 57 19.50 -0.12 -12.03
C GLU A 57 18.23 -0.25 -11.15
N LYS A 58 18.38 -0.09 -9.84
CA LYS A 58 17.26 -0.13 -8.90
C LYS A 58 16.18 0.92 -9.22
N GLN A 59 16.59 2.14 -9.52
CA GLN A 59 15.63 3.21 -9.89
C GLN A 59 14.91 2.87 -11.20
N THR A 60 15.60 2.28 -12.17
CA THR A 60 15.01 1.85 -13.44
C THR A 60 13.98 0.75 -13.21
N GLN A 61 14.27 -0.22 -12.33
CA GLN A 61 13.33 -1.27 -11.91
C GLN A 61 12.11 -0.68 -11.21
N GLU A 62 12.29 0.23 -10.25
CA GLU A 62 11.19 0.90 -9.53
C GLU A 62 10.28 1.68 -10.48
N ASN A 63 10.85 2.44 -11.43
CA ASN A 63 10.11 3.17 -12.46
C ASN A 63 9.30 2.22 -13.35
N PHE A 64 9.92 1.11 -13.78
CA PHE A 64 9.24 0.11 -14.59
C PHE A 64 8.04 -0.51 -13.84
N ILE A 65 8.22 -0.89 -12.58
CA ILE A 65 7.12 -1.42 -11.76
C ILE A 65 6.00 -0.38 -11.60
N HIS A 66 6.36 0.89 -11.39
CA HIS A 66 5.38 1.97 -11.29
C HIS A 66 4.57 2.13 -12.59
N ASP A 67 5.22 2.07 -13.76
CA ASP A 67 4.54 2.10 -15.06
C ASP A 67 3.60 0.88 -15.21
N LEU A 68 4.07 -0.32 -14.85
CA LEU A 68 3.32 -1.57 -14.91
C LEU A 68 2.04 -1.52 -14.08
N ILE A 69 2.13 -1.17 -12.78
CA ILE A 69 0.96 -1.13 -11.87
C ILE A 69 0.01 0.01 -12.18
N SER A 70 0.51 1.13 -12.72
CA SER A 70 -0.33 2.27 -13.11
C SER A 70 -0.99 2.10 -14.48
N GLY A 71 -0.60 1.09 -15.25
CA GLY A 71 -1.07 0.86 -16.62
C GLY A 71 -0.50 1.86 -17.63
N ARG A 72 0.64 2.50 -17.34
CA ARG A 72 1.33 3.42 -18.25
C ARG A 72 2.33 2.68 -19.14
N MET A 73 1.83 1.73 -19.94
CA MET A 73 2.65 0.86 -20.77
C MET A 73 2.91 1.40 -22.17
N GLY A 74 2.42 2.62 -22.48
CA GLY A 74 2.49 3.19 -23.83
C GLY A 74 1.54 2.51 -24.80
N ASN A 75 1.74 2.77 -26.11
CA ASN A 75 0.89 2.23 -27.18
C ASN A 75 1.50 0.96 -27.82
N ASP A 76 2.68 0.53 -27.38
CA ASP A 76 3.42 -0.62 -27.91
C ASP A 76 3.67 -1.66 -26.80
N PRO A 77 2.83 -2.70 -26.75
CA PRO A 77 2.98 -3.78 -25.77
C PRO A 77 4.30 -4.54 -25.89
N ASP A 78 4.79 -4.76 -27.12
CA ASP A 78 6.02 -5.54 -27.36
C ASP A 78 7.25 -4.78 -26.85
N LEU A 79 7.27 -3.46 -27.03
CA LEU A 79 8.31 -2.61 -26.45
C LEU A 79 8.30 -2.67 -24.93
N PHE A 80 7.12 -2.70 -24.32
CA PHE A 80 7.00 -2.78 -22.86
C PHE A 80 7.45 -4.15 -22.33
N LEU A 81 7.13 -5.25 -23.03
CA LEU A 81 7.64 -6.59 -22.74
C LEU A 81 9.17 -6.63 -22.79
N THR A 82 9.75 -6.06 -23.85
CA THR A 82 11.21 -5.97 -24.01
C THR A 82 11.85 -5.17 -22.87
N ARG A 83 11.28 -4.04 -22.47
CA ARG A 83 11.73 -3.28 -21.29
C ARG A 83 11.70 -4.13 -20.02
N GLY A 84 10.65 -4.91 -19.81
CA GLY A 84 10.55 -5.83 -18.67
C GLY A 84 11.72 -6.80 -18.63
N GLN A 85 12.03 -7.45 -19.74
CA GLN A 85 13.17 -8.38 -19.84
C GLN A 85 14.52 -7.69 -19.57
N ILE A 86 14.74 -6.49 -20.10
CA ILE A 86 15.96 -5.70 -19.86
C ILE A 86 16.15 -5.38 -18.37
N VAL A 87 15.09 -5.05 -17.65
CA VAL A 87 15.16 -4.76 -16.21
C VAL A 87 15.06 -6.01 -15.33
N GLY A 88 15.03 -7.21 -15.94
CA GLY A 88 15.05 -8.48 -15.24
C GLY A 88 13.68 -9.02 -14.81
N TYR A 89 12.58 -8.48 -15.34
CA TYR A 89 11.22 -8.94 -15.03
C TYR A 89 10.54 -9.60 -16.22
N ASP A 90 10.17 -10.87 -16.08
CA ASP A 90 9.22 -11.51 -16.99
C ASP A 90 7.80 -11.18 -16.54
N ILE A 91 7.13 -10.27 -17.25
CA ILE A 91 5.78 -9.79 -16.92
C ILE A 91 4.67 -10.70 -17.46
N LEU A 92 5.00 -11.69 -18.29
CA LEU A 92 4.06 -12.72 -18.77
C LEU A 92 3.76 -13.78 -17.71
N ILE A 93 4.59 -13.90 -16.69
CA ILE A 93 4.31 -14.79 -15.56
C ILE A 93 3.02 -14.34 -14.87
N PRO A 94 2.03 -15.24 -14.71
CA PRO A 94 0.77 -14.90 -14.07
C PRO A 94 0.97 -14.41 -12.63
N ARG A 95 0.45 -13.21 -12.32
CA ARG A 95 0.57 -12.58 -11.00
C ARG A 95 -0.73 -11.96 -10.53
N VAL A 96 -0.88 -11.91 -9.21
CA VAL A 96 -1.93 -11.17 -8.51
C VAL A 96 -1.26 -10.10 -7.65
N ALA A 97 -1.86 -8.92 -7.60
CA ALA A 97 -1.38 -7.83 -6.76
C ALA A 97 -1.94 -7.95 -5.34
N LEU A 98 -1.03 -7.83 -4.35
CA LEU A 98 -1.36 -7.57 -2.95
C LEU A 98 -0.87 -6.17 -2.62
N VAL A 99 -1.78 -5.25 -2.34
CA VAL A 99 -1.44 -3.89 -1.90
C VAL A 99 -1.54 -3.83 -0.38
N MET A 100 -0.49 -3.37 0.26
CA MET A 100 -0.46 -3.23 1.71
C MET A 100 -0.33 -1.77 2.11
N ASP A 101 -1.06 -1.41 3.17
CA ASP A 101 -0.98 -0.13 3.86
C ASP A 101 -0.37 -0.38 5.24
N ILE A 102 0.74 0.27 5.51
CA ILE A 102 1.44 0.20 6.79
C ILE A 102 1.03 1.43 7.61
N TYR A 103 0.10 1.23 8.52
CA TYR A 103 -0.52 2.30 9.30
C TYR A 103 0.49 3.20 10.00
N GLN A 104 0.35 4.51 9.76
CA GLN A 104 1.21 5.58 10.28
C GLN A 104 2.69 5.51 9.82
N PHE A 105 3.01 4.77 8.77
CA PHE A 105 4.35 4.72 8.22
C PHE A 105 4.82 6.13 7.80
N GLU A 106 4.03 6.83 7.01
CA GLU A 106 4.31 8.21 6.57
C GLU A 106 4.38 9.19 7.77
N LYS A 107 3.51 9.01 8.78
CA LYS A 107 3.54 9.85 9.99
C LYS A 107 4.81 9.62 10.78
N THR A 108 5.22 8.38 10.98
CA THR A 108 6.45 8.01 11.67
C THR A 108 7.67 8.56 10.93
N THR A 109 7.67 8.47 9.60
CA THR A 109 8.74 9.00 8.75
C THR A 109 8.76 10.54 8.77
N LYS A 110 7.62 11.22 8.72
CA LYS A 110 7.54 12.69 8.85
C LYS A 110 8.00 13.17 10.22
N GLN A 111 7.65 12.49 11.30
CA GLN A 111 8.14 12.81 12.65
C GLN A 111 9.65 12.64 12.73
N SER A 112 10.21 11.59 12.14
CA SER A 112 11.66 11.40 12.05
C SER A 112 12.32 12.52 11.23
N LEU A 113 11.76 12.89 10.07
CA LEU A 113 12.24 14.02 9.27
C LEU A 113 12.22 15.34 10.05
N GLN A 114 11.17 15.62 10.83
CA GLN A 114 11.08 16.80 11.68
C GLN A 114 12.10 16.79 12.81
N ALA A 115 12.33 15.63 13.44
CA ALA A 115 13.37 15.45 14.47
C ALA A 115 14.76 15.75 13.92
N PHE A 116 15.04 15.41 12.68
CA PHE A 116 16.29 15.71 11.96
C PHE A 116 16.28 17.11 11.27
N LYS A 117 15.31 17.98 11.55
CA LYS A 117 15.19 19.35 11.00
C LYS A 117 15.30 19.41 9.47
N GLY A 118 14.77 18.44 8.76
CA GLY A 118 14.80 18.40 7.30
C GLY A 118 16.20 18.19 6.69
N SER A 119 17.14 17.68 7.46
CA SER A 119 18.51 17.40 7.01
C SER A 119 18.57 16.18 6.06
N LYS A 120 19.69 16.05 5.34
CA LYS A 120 20.01 14.83 4.55
C LYS A 120 19.87 13.53 5.37
N GLU A 121 20.15 13.60 6.67
CA GLU A 121 20.04 12.46 7.59
C GLU A 121 18.60 11.97 7.73
N GLY A 122 17.62 12.87 7.77
CA GLY A 122 16.21 12.51 7.81
C GLY A 122 15.76 11.77 6.55
N GLU A 123 16.19 12.25 5.37
CA GLU A 123 15.88 11.57 4.10
C GLU A 123 16.55 10.18 4.01
N ILE A 124 17.82 10.07 4.45
CA ILE A 124 18.52 8.79 4.53
C ILE A 124 17.80 7.83 5.48
N HIS A 125 17.31 8.30 6.62
CA HIS A 125 16.55 7.49 7.56
C HIS A 125 15.25 6.96 6.94
N LEU A 126 14.51 7.82 6.23
CA LEU A 126 13.31 7.43 5.49
C LEU A 126 13.60 6.34 4.45
N GLN A 127 14.65 6.50 3.66
CA GLN A 127 15.04 5.51 2.65
C GLN A 127 15.47 4.18 3.30
N ARG A 128 16.16 4.21 4.44
CA ARG A 128 16.49 3.01 5.21
C ARG A 128 15.22 2.28 5.66
N LEU A 129 14.27 2.98 6.25
CA LEU A 129 13.02 2.37 6.73
C LEU A 129 12.22 1.73 5.59
N LYS A 130 12.12 2.39 4.42
CA LYS A 130 11.50 1.81 3.21
C LYS A 130 12.23 0.54 2.77
N ASN A 131 13.56 0.58 2.73
CA ASN A 131 14.37 -0.56 2.35
C ASN A 131 14.23 -1.72 3.35
N ASP A 132 14.12 -1.44 4.64
CA ASP A 132 13.95 -2.45 5.68
C ASP A 132 12.60 -3.17 5.54
N VAL A 133 11.52 -2.42 5.24
CA VAL A 133 10.21 -3.02 4.91
C VAL A 133 10.33 -3.91 3.67
N LEU A 134 10.93 -3.41 2.59
CA LEU A 134 11.09 -4.19 1.35
C LEU A 134 11.94 -5.44 1.56
N LYS A 135 13.06 -5.34 2.30
CA LYS A 135 13.90 -6.50 2.65
C LYS A 135 13.14 -7.52 3.49
N THR A 136 12.33 -7.06 4.46
CA THR A 136 11.48 -7.93 5.27
C THR A 136 10.48 -8.69 4.40
N ILE A 137 9.84 -8.00 3.44
CA ILE A 137 8.91 -8.63 2.48
C ILE A 137 9.67 -9.62 1.58
N GLN A 138 10.79 -9.21 0.99
CA GLN A 138 11.61 -10.07 0.12
C GLN A 138 12.13 -11.30 0.85
N GLY A 139 12.49 -11.17 2.14
CA GLY A 139 12.88 -12.30 2.98
C GLY A 139 11.80 -13.39 3.15
N ILE A 140 10.53 -13.04 2.95
CA ILE A 140 9.42 -14.01 2.93
C ILE A 140 9.46 -14.86 1.65
N PHE A 141 10.05 -14.35 0.58
CA PHE A 141 10.04 -14.93 -0.78
C PHE A 141 11.40 -15.49 -1.23
N VAL A 142 12.32 -15.78 -0.31
CA VAL A 142 13.66 -16.28 -0.66
C VAL A 142 13.60 -17.50 -1.58
N ASP A 143 12.63 -18.40 -1.37
CA ASP A 143 12.45 -19.60 -2.19
C ASP A 143 11.68 -19.36 -3.50
N THR A 144 11.20 -18.13 -3.73
CA THR A 144 10.40 -17.77 -4.92
C THR A 144 10.87 -16.41 -5.45
N PRO A 145 12.04 -16.36 -6.13
CA PRO A 145 12.68 -15.10 -6.53
C PRO A 145 11.92 -14.31 -7.62
N GLN A 146 10.87 -14.87 -8.19
CA GLN A 146 10.04 -14.22 -9.22
C GLN A 146 8.99 -13.25 -8.66
N GLU A 147 8.86 -13.18 -7.34
CA GLU A 147 7.97 -12.23 -6.68
C GLU A 147 8.54 -10.82 -6.73
N ILE A 148 7.69 -9.86 -7.00
CA ILE A 148 8.09 -8.45 -7.11
C ILE A 148 7.51 -7.70 -5.93
N ALA A 149 8.36 -7.04 -5.15
CA ALA A 149 7.94 -6.15 -4.07
C ALA A 149 8.44 -4.72 -4.36
N SER A 150 7.55 -3.73 -4.24
CA SER A 150 7.88 -2.33 -4.51
C SER A 150 7.14 -1.38 -3.56
N TYR A 151 7.72 -0.22 -3.33
CA TYR A 151 7.08 0.89 -2.65
C TYR A 151 6.26 1.71 -3.66
N THR A 152 5.01 2.04 -3.33
CA THR A 152 4.11 2.75 -4.24
C THR A 152 3.79 4.18 -3.82
N GLY A 153 4.31 4.62 -2.68
CA GLY A 153 4.12 5.97 -2.15
C GLY A 153 3.29 6.02 -0.87
N GLY A 154 3.45 7.07 -0.06
CA GLY A 154 2.74 7.24 1.22
C GLY A 154 3.03 6.10 2.20
N ASP A 155 1.97 5.46 2.67
CA ASP A 155 2.04 4.30 3.58
C ASP A 155 2.01 2.95 2.82
N ARG A 156 2.11 2.94 1.46
CA ARG A 156 1.74 1.79 0.63
C ARG A 156 2.91 1.09 -0.03
N PHE A 157 2.81 -0.23 -0.04
CA PHE A 157 3.69 -1.16 -0.74
C PHE A 157 2.85 -2.13 -1.57
N VAL A 158 3.45 -2.73 -2.59
CA VAL A 158 2.82 -3.77 -3.41
C VAL A 158 3.70 -5.00 -3.47
N VAL A 159 3.06 -6.15 -3.47
CA VAL A 159 3.65 -7.43 -3.86
C VAL A 159 2.89 -7.96 -5.07
N LEU A 160 3.59 -8.24 -6.16
CA LEU A 160 3.06 -8.94 -7.31
C LEU A 160 3.41 -10.42 -7.13
N LYS A 161 2.44 -11.19 -6.63
CA LYS A 161 2.58 -12.60 -6.27
C LYS A 161 2.34 -13.49 -7.48
N THR A 162 3.29 -14.35 -7.82
CA THR A 162 3.13 -15.36 -8.86
C THR A 162 2.06 -16.39 -8.46
N ILE A 163 1.27 -16.82 -9.43
CA ILE A 163 0.21 -17.78 -9.22
C ILE A 163 0.34 -18.97 -10.18
N ASN A 164 -0.27 -20.09 -9.82
CA ASN A 164 -0.39 -21.24 -10.69
C ASN A 164 -1.82 -21.31 -11.25
N LEU A 165 -1.98 -21.13 -12.57
CA LEU A 165 -3.29 -21.15 -13.25
C LEU A 165 -3.99 -22.53 -13.19
N LYS A 166 -3.31 -23.59 -12.73
CA LYS A 166 -3.93 -24.91 -12.48
C LYS A 166 -4.65 -24.98 -11.14
N ASP A 167 -4.44 -24.03 -10.24
CA ASP A 167 -5.17 -23.96 -8.98
C ASP A 167 -6.62 -23.55 -9.25
N SER A 168 -7.57 -24.14 -8.54
CA SER A 168 -8.95 -23.61 -8.55
C SER A 168 -9.00 -22.26 -7.81
N ASP A 169 -10.01 -21.45 -8.11
CA ASP A 169 -10.20 -20.12 -7.48
C ASP A 169 -10.19 -20.21 -5.94
N GLU A 170 -10.80 -21.24 -5.38
CA GLU A 170 -10.84 -21.46 -3.94
C GLU A 170 -9.44 -21.72 -3.36
N ILE A 171 -8.64 -22.56 -4.05
CA ILE A 171 -7.27 -22.88 -3.65
C ILE A 171 -6.40 -21.63 -3.75
N LEU A 172 -6.52 -20.90 -4.86
CA LEU A 172 -5.78 -19.67 -5.10
C LEU A 172 -6.08 -18.65 -4.01
N ARG A 173 -7.35 -18.38 -3.71
CA ARG A 173 -7.75 -17.46 -2.64
C ARG A 173 -7.17 -17.87 -1.28
N LYS A 174 -7.25 -19.15 -0.91
CA LYS A 174 -6.66 -19.66 0.34
C LYS A 174 -5.15 -19.42 0.39
N LYS A 175 -4.43 -19.62 -0.73
CA LYS A 175 -2.99 -19.36 -0.84
C LYS A 175 -2.68 -17.86 -0.69
N LEU A 176 -3.44 -17.00 -1.37
CA LEU A 176 -3.26 -15.54 -1.30
C LEU A 176 -3.55 -14.99 0.11
N PHE A 177 -4.64 -15.44 0.77
CA PHE A 177 -4.93 -15.07 2.16
C PHE A 177 -3.84 -15.53 3.13
N ARG A 178 -3.34 -16.78 2.98
CA ARG A 178 -2.23 -17.29 3.80
C ARG A 178 -0.96 -16.46 3.61
N MET A 179 -0.67 -16.07 2.35
CA MET A 179 0.46 -15.22 2.05
C MET A 179 0.30 -13.82 2.65
N GLY A 180 -0.86 -13.19 2.47
CA GLY A 180 -1.19 -11.90 3.11
C GLY A 180 -1.03 -11.96 4.62
N LYS A 181 -1.51 -13.04 5.26
CA LYS A 181 -1.33 -13.24 6.70
C LYS A 181 0.14 -13.34 7.09
N ARG A 182 0.95 -14.11 6.35
CA ARG A 182 2.39 -14.23 6.59
C ARG A 182 3.08 -12.88 6.50
N ILE A 183 2.79 -12.07 5.46
CA ILE A 183 3.34 -10.73 5.30
C ILE A 183 2.94 -9.84 6.49
N LYS A 184 1.64 -9.77 6.80
CA LYS A 184 1.10 -8.98 7.91
C LYS A 184 1.75 -9.34 9.24
N ASP A 185 1.79 -10.62 9.57
CA ASP A 185 2.33 -11.11 10.84
C ASP A 185 3.84 -10.82 10.94
N THR A 186 4.61 -11.04 9.86
CA THR A 186 6.06 -10.78 9.83
C THR A 186 6.37 -9.30 10.08
N ILE A 187 5.73 -8.39 9.33
CA ILE A 187 5.94 -6.95 9.49
C ILE A 187 5.49 -6.49 10.89
N SER A 188 4.34 -6.98 11.36
CA SER A 188 3.82 -6.60 12.69
C SER A 188 4.72 -7.08 13.82
N GLN A 189 5.31 -8.27 13.71
CA GLN A 189 6.21 -8.82 14.72
C GLN A 189 7.58 -8.15 14.72
N GLN A 190 8.19 -7.96 13.55
CA GLN A 190 9.54 -7.44 13.42
C GLN A 190 9.62 -5.92 13.55
N MET A 191 8.64 -5.20 12.99
CA MET A 191 8.68 -3.75 12.85
C MET A 191 7.64 -3.03 13.72
N LYS A 192 6.74 -3.77 14.38
CA LYS A 192 5.66 -3.22 15.24
C LYS A 192 4.65 -2.33 14.52
N PHE A 193 4.55 -2.43 13.20
CA PHE A 193 3.55 -1.73 12.42
C PHE A 193 2.26 -2.54 12.29
N LYS A 194 1.13 -1.84 12.28
CA LYS A 194 -0.16 -2.41 11.91
C LYS A 194 -0.29 -2.39 10.39
N VAL A 195 -0.59 -3.54 9.79
CA VAL A 195 -0.64 -3.70 8.33
C VAL A 195 -2.04 -4.11 7.91
N THR A 196 -2.57 -3.44 6.90
CA THR A 196 -3.80 -3.82 6.19
C THR A 196 -3.41 -4.26 4.77
N ILE A 197 -4.04 -5.30 4.25
CA ILE A 197 -3.72 -5.83 2.92
C ILE A 197 -5.00 -5.92 2.08
N GLY A 198 -4.94 -5.37 0.87
CA GLY A 198 -5.92 -5.61 -0.18
C GLY A 198 -5.38 -6.60 -1.21
N ILE A 199 -6.21 -7.51 -1.67
CA ILE A 199 -5.88 -8.54 -2.66
C ILE A 199 -6.80 -8.34 -3.87
N GLY A 200 -6.21 -8.24 -5.07
CA GLY A 200 -6.92 -8.20 -6.34
C GLY A 200 -7.17 -9.61 -6.91
N GLU A 201 -7.64 -9.68 -8.13
CA GLU A 201 -7.80 -10.90 -8.90
C GLU A 201 -6.76 -11.02 -10.00
N TYR A 202 -6.61 -12.22 -10.53
CA TYR A 202 -5.83 -12.47 -11.73
C TYR A 202 -6.62 -12.03 -12.97
N HIS A 203 -5.94 -11.37 -13.86
CA HIS A 203 -6.44 -11.05 -15.20
C HIS A 203 -5.40 -11.45 -16.22
N GLU A 204 -5.88 -12.03 -17.33
CA GLU A 204 -5.04 -12.30 -18.48
C GLU A 204 -4.54 -10.99 -19.10
N ASP A 205 -3.55 -11.09 -19.92
CA ASP A 205 -2.89 -10.04 -20.68
C ASP A 205 -1.93 -9.13 -19.89
N ILE A 206 -1.22 -8.29 -20.63
CA ILE A 206 -0.23 -7.33 -20.11
C ILE A 206 -0.86 -6.30 -19.14
N TRP A 207 -2.15 -5.97 -19.33
CA TRP A 207 -2.90 -5.02 -18.51
C TRP A 207 -3.42 -5.65 -17.22
N GLY A 208 -3.37 -6.99 -17.12
CA GLY A 208 -3.90 -7.76 -16.01
C GLY A 208 -3.31 -7.36 -14.67
N ILE A 209 -2.00 -7.09 -14.62
CA ILE A 209 -1.33 -6.65 -13.39
C ILE A 209 -1.85 -5.29 -12.92
N SER A 210 -2.02 -4.33 -13.83
CA SER A 210 -2.58 -3.01 -13.52
C SER A 210 -4.01 -3.09 -13.01
N LYS A 211 -4.83 -3.96 -13.61
CA LYS A 211 -6.20 -4.20 -13.17
C LYS A 211 -6.23 -4.84 -11.79
N SER A 212 -5.43 -5.88 -11.56
CA SER A 212 -5.26 -6.53 -10.27
C SER A 212 -4.81 -5.56 -9.18
N PHE A 213 -3.87 -4.65 -9.48
CA PHE A 213 -3.42 -3.61 -8.58
C PHE A 213 -4.53 -2.62 -8.20
N LYS A 214 -5.35 -2.18 -9.17
CA LYS A 214 -6.50 -1.30 -8.91
C LYS A 214 -7.52 -2.00 -8.00
N GLU A 215 -7.80 -3.27 -8.25
CA GLU A 215 -8.71 -4.08 -7.44
C GLU A 215 -8.17 -4.30 -6.02
N ALA A 216 -6.87 -4.61 -5.88
CA ALA A 216 -6.22 -4.73 -4.58
C ALA A 216 -6.28 -3.42 -3.78
N THR A 217 -6.05 -2.28 -4.46
CA THR A 217 -6.18 -0.95 -3.86
C THR A 217 -7.61 -0.68 -3.42
N GLN A 218 -8.59 -1.00 -4.26
CA GLN A 218 -10.02 -0.86 -3.92
C GLN A 218 -10.39 -1.76 -2.73
N ALA A 219 -9.91 -3.01 -2.72
CA ALA A 219 -10.15 -3.94 -1.61
C ALA A 219 -9.60 -3.38 -0.28
N LEU A 220 -8.39 -2.87 -0.30
CA LEU A 220 -7.76 -2.24 0.84
C LEU A 220 -8.54 -1.01 1.33
N ASP A 221 -8.89 -0.09 0.44
CA ASP A 221 -9.54 1.18 0.78
C ASP A 221 -10.96 0.98 1.30
N VAL A 222 -11.75 0.14 0.60
CA VAL A 222 -13.14 -0.16 0.96
C VAL A 222 -13.19 -0.99 2.24
N GLY A 223 -12.36 -2.05 2.32
CA GLY A 223 -12.29 -2.91 3.50
C GLY A 223 -11.90 -2.12 4.75
N THR A 224 -10.86 -1.29 4.65
CA THR A 224 -10.43 -0.43 5.76
C THR A 224 -11.53 0.52 6.22
N LYS A 225 -12.27 1.12 5.28
CA LYS A 225 -13.34 2.06 5.61
C LYS A 225 -14.56 1.39 6.24
N LEU A 226 -14.96 0.23 5.73
CA LEU A 226 -16.19 -0.44 6.17
C LEU A 226 -15.98 -1.33 7.39
N GLU A 227 -14.82 -1.96 7.53
CA GLU A 227 -14.56 -3.01 8.52
C GLU A 227 -13.39 -2.68 9.45
N GLY A 228 -12.55 -1.71 9.07
CA GLY A 228 -11.44 -1.23 9.89
C GLY A 228 -10.07 -1.60 9.33
N ALA A 229 -9.01 -1.03 9.93
CA ALA A 229 -7.64 -1.31 9.54
C ALA A 229 -7.08 -2.53 10.27
N GLY A 230 -6.07 -3.17 9.65
CA GLY A 230 -5.30 -4.28 10.25
C GLY A 230 -5.80 -5.67 9.87
N ASP A 231 -6.58 -5.77 8.80
CA ASP A 231 -7.05 -7.05 8.27
C ASP A 231 -6.71 -7.22 6.78
N ILE A 232 -7.13 -8.34 6.19
CA ILE A 232 -6.88 -8.72 4.81
C ILE A 232 -8.20 -8.74 4.06
N TYR A 233 -8.28 -7.95 2.99
CA TYR A 233 -9.48 -7.78 2.18
C TYR A 233 -9.23 -8.27 0.75
N HIS A 234 -10.13 -9.09 0.24
CA HIS A 234 -10.12 -9.53 -1.16
C HIS A 234 -11.22 -8.78 -1.92
N VAL A 235 -10.96 -8.39 -3.16
CA VAL A 235 -11.89 -7.60 -3.97
C VAL A 235 -13.28 -8.24 -4.09
N ASP A 236 -13.35 -9.56 -4.23
CA ASP A 236 -14.63 -10.29 -4.31
C ASP A 236 -15.44 -10.27 -3.02
N ASN A 237 -14.77 -10.16 -1.86
CA ASN A 237 -15.44 -10.15 -0.58
C ASN A 237 -16.05 -8.77 -0.23
N LEU A 238 -15.78 -7.75 -1.05
CA LEU A 238 -16.33 -6.41 -0.82
C LEU A 238 -17.84 -6.36 -0.98
N GLY A 239 -18.42 -7.25 -1.79
CA GLY A 239 -19.85 -7.28 -2.06
C GLY A 239 -20.39 -5.90 -2.46
N VAL A 240 -21.44 -5.47 -1.76
CA VAL A 240 -22.05 -4.14 -1.97
C VAL A 240 -21.05 -2.99 -1.75
N GLY A 241 -20.01 -3.19 -0.95
CA GLY A 241 -18.97 -2.18 -0.70
C GLY A 241 -18.26 -1.73 -1.97
N LYS A 242 -18.04 -2.64 -2.93
CA LYS A 242 -17.46 -2.32 -4.24
C LYS A 242 -18.33 -1.32 -5.00
N LEU A 243 -19.63 -1.59 -5.08
CA LEU A 243 -20.59 -0.68 -5.73
C LEU A 243 -20.67 0.68 -5.05
N LEU A 244 -20.63 0.70 -3.70
CA LEU A 244 -20.64 1.95 -2.95
C LEU A 244 -19.43 2.83 -3.27
N ALA A 245 -18.26 2.25 -3.49
CA ALA A 245 -17.05 2.99 -3.83
C ALA A 245 -17.12 3.66 -5.23
N GLU A 246 -17.94 3.13 -6.13
CA GLU A 246 -18.11 3.63 -7.50
C GLU A 246 -19.16 4.76 -7.60
N ILE A 247 -20.07 4.87 -6.61
CA ILE A 247 -21.09 5.92 -6.58
C ILE A 247 -20.42 7.27 -6.23
N ARG A 248 -20.76 8.32 -6.97
CA ARG A 248 -20.28 9.68 -6.71
C ARG A 248 -20.65 10.13 -5.30
N GLY A 249 -19.74 10.82 -4.61
CA GLY A 249 -19.93 11.28 -3.24
C GLY A 249 -21.19 12.13 -3.02
N GLU A 250 -21.54 12.98 -3.99
CA GLU A 250 -22.77 13.78 -3.99
C GLU A 250 -24.03 12.90 -3.95
N SER A 251 -24.09 11.88 -4.82
CA SER A 251 -25.23 10.94 -4.87
C SER A 251 -25.33 10.11 -3.59
N GLN A 252 -24.19 9.72 -3.01
CA GLN A 252 -24.18 9.06 -1.70
C GLN A 252 -24.74 9.98 -0.62
N GLN A 253 -24.32 11.24 -0.60
CA GLN A 253 -24.77 12.25 0.37
C GLN A 253 -26.27 12.47 0.26
N GLU A 254 -26.79 12.68 -0.96
CA GLU A 254 -28.21 12.86 -1.20
C GLU A 254 -29.04 11.66 -0.75
N PHE A 255 -28.57 10.44 -1.05
CA PHE A 255 -29.25 9.22 -0.61
C PHE A 255 -29.27 9.09 0.91
N MET A 256 -28.17 9.37 1.58
CA MET A 256 -28.08 9.36 3.05
C MET A 256 -29.00 10.40 3.67
N GLU A 257 -29.02 11.62 3.13
CA GLU A 257 -29.88 12.70 3.62
C GLU A 257 -31.35 12.33 3.52
N LYS A 258 -31.78 11.80 2.39
CA LYS A 258 -33.16 11.36 2.20
C LYS A 258 -33.55 10.16 3.07
N THR A 259 -32.58 9.31 3.43
CA THR A 259 -32.84 8.05 4.13
C THR A 259 -32.71 8.20 5.65
N ILE A 260 -31.65 8.84 6.12
CA ILE A 260 -31.31 8.93 7.56
C ILE A 260 -31.80 10.23 8.18
N TYR A 261 -31.90 11.31 7.37
CA TYR A 261 -32.33 12.64 7.81
C TYR A 261 -33.68 12.98 7.18
N SER A 262 -34.78 12.47 7.78
CA SER A 262 -36.10 12.78 7.24
C SER A 262 -36.50 14.22 7.50
N THR A 263 -36.80 14.97 6.45
CA THR A 263 -37.36 16.33 6.46
C THR A 263 -38.89 16.35 6.50
N LYS A 264 -39.56 15.21 6.71
CA LYS A 264 -41.03 15.18 6.80
C LYS A 264 -41.49 15.94 8.05
N ASN A 265 -42.22 17.02 7.83
CA ASN A 265 -42.90 17.88 8.83
C ASN A 265 -42.03 18.95 9.53
N ASN A 266 -41.19 19.73 8.81
CA ASN A 266 -40.57 20.96 9.36
C ASN A 266 -39.86 20.85 10.73
N LYS A 267 -39.59 19.64 11.23
CA LYS A 267 -38.71 19.37 12.36
C LYS A 267 -37.64 18.44 11.90
N GLU A 268 -36.43 18.94 11.80
CA GLU A 268 -35.20 18.14 11.54
C GLU A 268 -35.07 17.05 12.62
N LYS A 269 -35.60 15.86 12.33
CA LYS A 269 -35.37 14.69 13.15
C LYS A 269 -34.21 13.90 12.56
N LYS A 270 -33.08 14.06 13.15
CA LYS A 270 -31.85 13.34 12.77
C LYS A 270 -31.69 12.08 13.62
N ILE A 271 -31.32 10.96 13.02
CA ILE A 271 -30.89 9.79 13.78
C ILE A 271 -29.59 10.15 14.52
N ASN A 272 -29.61 9.98 15.86
CA ASN A 272 -28.41 10.22 16.68
C ASN A 272 -27.46 9.02 16.64
N GLU A 273 -26.25 9.20 17.17
CA GLU A 273 -25.19 8.19 17.12
C GLU A 273 -25.60 6.87 17.78
N THR A 274 -26.29 6.93 18.93
CA THR A 274 -26.78 5.73 19.65
C THR A 274 -27.73 4.88 18.79
N LEU A 275 -28.59 5.52 18.00
CA LEU A 275 -29.49 4.82 17.09
C LEU A 275 -28.76 4.24 15.89
N LEU A 276 -27.72 4.92 15.38
CA LEU A 276 -26.88 4.42 14.31
C LEU A 276 -26.07 3.20 14.76
N GLU A 277 -25.47 3.25 15.94
CA GLU A 277 -24.77 2.10 16.55
C GLU A 277 -25.73 0.92 16.77
N THR A 278 -26.95 1.21 17.23
CA THR A 278 -28.01 0.20 17.40
C THR A 278 -28.38 -0.44 16.06
N LEU A 279 -28.56 0.36 15.00
CA LEU A 279 -28.83 -0.13 13.64
C LEU A 279 -27.69 -0.98 13.12
N LYS A 280 -26.45 -0.52 13.29
CA LYS A 280 -25.26 -1.28 12.87
C LYS A 280 -25.25 -2.65 13.55
N ALA A 281 -25.34 -2.69 14.87
CA ALA A 281 -25.35 -3.93 15.63
C ALA A 281 -26.52 -4.84 15.23
N PHE A 282 -27.70 -4.27 14.94
CA PHE A 282 -28.88 -5.03 14.52
C PHE A 282 -28.68 -5.70 13.16
N PHE A 283 -28.11 -4.99 12.19
CA PHE A 283 -27.75 -5.57 10.89
C PHE A 283 -26.61 -6.59 10.99
N ASP A 284 -25.58 -6.33 11.80
CA ASP A 284 -24.44 -7.23 11.98
C ASP A 284 -24.82 -8.54 12.70
N ASN A 285 -25.92 -8.52 13.48
CA ASN A 285 -26.53 -9.69 14.11
C ASN A 285 -27.69 -10.29 13.28
N ASN A 286 -27.73 -10.06 11.96
CA ASN A 286 -28.74 -10.59 11.04
C ASN A 286 -30.18 -10.33 11.48
N LEU A 287 -30.46 -9.10 11.92
CA LEU A 287 -31.79 -8.63 12.39
C LEU A 287 -32.31 -9.41 13.62
N SER A 288 -31.45 -10.07 14.38
CA SER A 288 -31.79 -10.83 15.56
C SER A 288 -31.89 -9.91 16.79
N ILE A 289 -33.09 -9.71 17.31
CA ILE A 289 -33.34 -8.88 18.50
C ILE A 289 -32.56 -9.39 19.72
N SER A 290 -32.58 -10.72 19.95
CA SER A 290 -31.92 -11.29 21.13
C SER A 290 -30.41 -11.15 21.08
N LYS A 291 -29.80 -11.50 19.94
CA LYS A 291 -28.36 -11.37 19.75
C LYS A 291 -27.89 -9.92 19.81
N THR A 292 -28.66 -9.01 19.19
CA THR A 292 -28.33 -7.59 19.21
C THR A 292 -28.38 -7.00 20.60
N ALA A 293 -29.42 -7.31 21.37
CA ALA A 293 -29.57 -6.83 22.75
C ALA A 293 -28.40 -7.27 23.64
N GLN A 294 -27.94 -8.52 23.47
CA GLN A 294 -26.74 -9.03 24.13
C GLN A 294 -25.46 -8.31 23.66
N THR A 295 -25.28 -8.13 22.35
CA THR A 295 -24.09 -7.53 21.78
C THR A 295 -23.86 -6.09 22.24
N ILE A 296 -24.95 -5.29 22.36
CA ILE A 296 -24.86 -3.89 22.79
C ILE A 296 -25.21 -3.68 24.27
N TYR A 297 -25.31 -4.76 25.04
CA TYR A 297 -25.55 -4.76 26.49
C TYR A 297 -26.78 -3.95 26.92
N VAL A 298 -27.93 -4.11 26.23
CA VAL A 298 -29.21 -3.46 26.57
C VAL A 298 -30.30 -4.48 26.76
N HIS A 299 -31.35 -4.09 27.55
CA HIS A 299 -32.54 -4.91 27.64
C HIS A 299 -33.29 -4.95 26.31
N ARG A 300 -33.93 -6.09 26.00
CA ARG A 300 -34.75 -6.29 24.78
C ARG A 300 -35.71 -5.15 24.51
N ASN A 301 -36.40 -4.66 25.55
CA ASN A 301 -37.38 -3.57 25.40
C ASN A 301 -36.74 -2.25 24.99
N THR A 302 -35.53 -1.97 25.49
CA THR A 302 -34.76 -0.80 25.10
C THR A 302 -34.33 -0.88 23.62
N LEU A 303 -33.90 -2.06 23.15
CA LEU A 303 -33.62 -2.28 21.74
C LEU A 303 -34.88 -2.05 20.89
N LEU A 304 -36.00 -2.65 21.22
CA LEU A 304 -37.26 -2.47 20.50
C LEU A 304 -37.70 -1.01 20.45
N TYR A 305 -37.56 -0.28 21.57
CA TYR A 305 -37.80 1.16 21.61
C TYR A 305 -36.91 1.92 20.63
N ARG A 306 -35.58 1.65 20.62
CA ARG A 306 -34.65 2.30 19.71
C ARG A 306 -34.97 2.01 18.24
N LEU A 307 -35.31 0.76 17.88
CA LEU A 307 -35.68 0.38 16.51
C LEU A 307 -37.02 1.04 16.08
N ARG A 308 -37.99 1.15 17.00
CA ARG A 308 -39.23 1.90 16.76
C ARG A 308 -38.91 3.38 16.51
N ARG A 309 -38.01 3.95 17.28
CA ARG A 309 -37.61 5.34 17.12
C ARG A 309 -36.95 5.61 15.76
N VAL A 310 -36.12 4.66 15.24
CA VAL A 310 -35.62 4.72 13.87
C VAL A 310 -36.75 4.80 12.86
N LYS A 311 -37.76 3.92 12.97
CA LYS A 311 -38.95 3.95 12.09
C LYS A 311 -39.71 5.28 12.17
N GLU A 312 -39.89 5.86 13.35
CA GLU A 312 -40.55 7.16 13.53
C GLU A 312 -39.78 8.32 12.88
N ILE A 313 -38.45 8.26 12.89
CA ILE A 313 -37.60 9.31 12.30
C ILE A 313 -37.53 9.15 10.78
N THR A 314 -37.30 7.95 10.27
CA THR A 314 -37.03 7.71 8.84
C THR A 314 -38.28 7.39 8.03
N GLY A 315 -39.32 6.91 8.71
CA GLY A 315 -40.52 6.35 8.05
C GLY A 315 -40.32 4.93 7.52
N LEU A 316 -39.12 4.36 7.65
CA LEU A 316 -38.74 3.04 7.12
C LEU A 316 -38.94 1.96 8.20
N ASP A 317 -39.58 0.85 7.83
CA ASP A 317 -39.88 -0.26 8.74
C ASP A 317 -38.89 -1.41 8.55
N LEU A 318 -38.03 -1.64 9.54
CA LEU A 318 -37.03 -2.71 9.53
C LEU A 318 -37.63 -4.13 9.38
N LYS A 319 -38.96 -4.29 9.49
CA LYS A 319 -39.66 -5.55 9.20
C LYS A 319 -39.90 -5.75 7.70
N LYS A 320 -39.87 -4.68 6.90
CA LYS A 320 -39.96 -4.74 5.45
C LYS A 320 -38.55 -4.86 4.88
N PHE A 321 -38.34 -5.85 4.01
CA PHE A 321 -37.02 -6.16 3.47
C PHE A 321 -36.40 -4.95 2.74
N ASP A 322 -37.16 -4.30 1.85
CA ASP A 322 -36.66 -3.16 1.05
C ASP A 322 -36.29 -1.96 1.94
N ASP A 323 -37.09 -1.67 2.97
CA ASP A 323 -36.80 -0.60 3.92
C ASP A 323 -35.53 -0.91 4.73
N ALA A 324 -35.35 -2.16 5.13
CA ALA A 324 -34.16 -2.61 5.83
C ALA A 324 -32.92 -2.53 4.93
N VAL A 325 -33.02 -2.93 3.66
CA VAL A 325 -31.94 -2.78 2.66
C VAL A 325 -31.58 -1.32 2.48
N GLN A 326 -32.56 -0.44 2.31
CA GLN A 326 -32.34 1.00 2.15
C GLN A 326 -31.57 1.59 3.35
N LEU A 327 -32.00 1.26 4.57
CA LEU A 327 -31.31 1.69 5.80
C LEU A 327 -29.91 1.11 5.93
N ARG A 328 -29.71 -0.16 5.56
CA ARG A 328 -28.39 -0.81 5.56
C ARG A 328 -27.42 -0.13 4.58
N MET A 329 -27.91 0.21 3.38
CA MET A 329 -27.13 0.91 2.36
C MET A 329 -26.73 2.32 2.83
N ALA A 330 -27.67 3.10 3.35
CA ALA A 330 -27.40 4.43 3.87
C ALA A 330 -26.40 4.40 5.04
N LEU A 331 -26.51 3.41 5.92
CA LEU A 331 -25.56 3.20 7.02
C LEU A 331 -24.16 2.85 6.50
N LYS A 332 -24.03 1.95 5.51
CA LYS A 332 -22.75 1.62 4.89
C LYS A 332 -22.13 2.84 4.19
N MET A 333 -22.91 3.64 3.48
CA MET A 333 -22.43 4.89 2.85
C MET A 333 -21.90 5.87 3.91
N ARG A 334 -22.62 6.02 5.04
CA ARG A 334 -22.18 6.87 6.15
C ARG A 334 -20.87 6.40 6.74
N ILE A 335 -20.72 5.09 6.99
CA ILE A 335 -19.47 4.51 7.47
C ILE A 335 -18.34 4.76 6.45
N TYR A 336 -18.60 4.54 5.18
CA TYR A 336 -17.63 4.75 4.09
C TYR A 336 -17.14 6.19 4.00
N GLN A 337 -18.04 7.18 4.15
CA GLN A 337 -17.68 8.60 4.12
C GLN A 337 -17.13 9.10 5.47
N GLY A 338 -17.58 8.55 6.57
CA GLY A 338 -17.30 9.03 7.93
C GLY A 338 -16.08 8.43 8.61
N SER A 339 -15.31 7.55 7.94
CA SER A 339 -14.13 6.87 8.52
C SER A 339 -13.06 7.80 9.10
N ASN A 340 -13.17 9.10 8.89
CA ASN A 340 -12.31 10.11 9.51
C ASN A 340 -12.81 10.59 10.90
N LYS A 341 -13.97 10.15 11.38
CA LYS A 341 -14.55 10.64 12.67
C LYS A 341 -14.61 9.58 13.78
N PHE A 342 -14.27 8.33 13.49
CA PHE A 342 -14.21 7.24 14.47
C PHE A 342 -12.75 6.84 14.81
N LYS A 343 -11.89 7.83 14.97
CA LYS A 343 -10.58 7.67 15.59
C LYS A 343 -10.60 8.19 17.01
#